data_08a63d035ac52bcacb986bd4a5ccb89a
#
_entry.id   08a63d035ac52bcacb986bd4a5ccb89a
#
_cell.length_a   1.000
_cell.length_b   1.000
_cell.length_c   1.000
_cell.angle_alpha   90.00
_cell.angle_beta   90.00
_cell.angle_gamma   90.00
#
_symmetry.space_group_name_H-M   'P 1'
#
loop_
_entity.id
_entity.type
_entity.pdbx_description
1 polymer ?
#
loop_
_entity_poly.entity_id
_entity_poly.type
_entity_poly.pdbx_seq_one_letter_code
_entity_poly.pdbx_strand_id
1 'polypeptide(L)'
;QYKLTKEIDSAVIYHALKNANPAPFSALVQYENFSIVSSSPERLLSVQDGVLQTRPIAGTHPRGEGSEDKAQKEDLINHPKEIAEHVMLLDLERNDMGRVCEYGSVFVNEVMTLETYPYVHHIVSNIKGKLKEGLSIKDIVKALFPGGTITGCPKVRCMQIISELEQMPRGAYTGSIGYLSQDGKMDFNILIRSFVHTDKKLTFRAGAGIVYDSIPERELAETKHKAAGLIKVFKE
;
A
#
# COMPACT_ATOMS: atom_id res chain seq x y z
N GLN A 1 -16.91 -8.97 3.92
CA GLN A 1 -18.04 -8.03 3.83
C GLN A 1 -18.82 -8.07 5.12
N TYR A 2 -19.07 -6.90 5.73
CA TYR A 2 -19.88 -6.75 6.93
C TYR A 2 -21.13 -5.95 6.59
N LYS A 3 -22.28 -6.37 7.14
CA LYS A 3 -23.53 -5.62 7.08
C LYS A 3 -23.69 -4.89 8.42
N LEU A 4 -23.84 -3.59 8.38
CA LEU A 4 -24.07 -2.78 9.57
C LEU A 4 -25.51 -2.97 10.06
N THR A 5 -25.69 -3.08 11.36
CA THR A 5 -27.02 -3.25 11.99
C THR A 5 -27.77 -1.92 12.06
N LYS A 6 -27.03 -0.81 12.01
CA LYS A 6 -27.56 0.56 11.97
C LYS A 6 -26.72 1.42 11.03
N GLU A 7 -27.26 2.53 10.61
CA GLU A 7 -26.55 3.54 9.85
C GLU A 7 -25.49 4.20 10.74
N ILE A 8 -24.26 4.31 10.22
CA ILE A 8 -23.12 4.91 10.93
C ILE A 8 -22.47 5.89 9.94
N ASP A 9 -22.18 7.09 10.41
CA ASP A 9 -21.42 8.07 9.61
C ASP A 9 -20.01 7.55 9.30
N SER A 10 -19.57 7.71 8.06
CA SER A 10 -18.23 7.33 7.62
C SER A 10 -17.12 8.10 8.36
N ALA A 11 -17.39 9.30 8.87
CA ALA A 11 -16.43 10.03 9.71
C ALA A 11 -16.20 9.33 11.06
N VAL A 12 -17.24 8.73 11.65
CA VAL A 12 -17.12 7.92 12.87
C VAL A 12 -16.27 6.67 12.60
N ILE A 13 -16.54 5.99 11.47
CA ILE A 13 -15.75 4.82 11.04
C ILE A 13 -14.28 5.21 10.80
N TYR A 14 -14.04 6.37 10.17
CA TYR A 14 -12.70 6.89 9.95
C TYR A 14 -11.95 7.15 11.24
N HIS A 15 -12.62 7.79 12.20
CA HIS A 15 -12.02 8.07 13.51
C HIS A 15 -11.65 6.78 14.25
N ALA A 16 -12.55 5.80 14.28
CA ALA A 16 -12.29 4.49 14.86
C ALA A 16 -11.15 3.75 14.16
N LEU A 17 -11.13 3.77 12.82
CA LEU A 17 -10.07 3.15 12.03
C LEU A 17 -8.70 3.81 12.29
N LYS A 18 -8.65 5.15 12.31
CA LYS A 18 -7.41 5.89 12.59
C LYS A 18 -6.84 5.59 13.98
N ASN A 19 -7.69 5.37 14.97
CA ASN A 19 -7.26 4.98 16.31
C ASN A 19 -6.81 3.51 16.37
N ALA A 20 -7.57 2.61 15.73
CA ALA A 20 -7.25 1.18 15.72
C ALA A 20 -6.04 0.82 14.85
N ASN A 21 -5.76 1.58 13.79
CA ASN A 21 -4.68 1.33 12.85
C ASN A 21 -4.10 2.64 12.28
N PRO A 22 -3.39 3.44 13.10
CA PRO A 22 -2.81 4.68 12.63
C PRO A 22 -1.80 4.45 11.50
N ALA A 23 -1.90 5.25 10.43
CA ALA A 23 -1.05 5.12 9.25
C ALA A 23 -0.83 6.48 8.57
N PRO A 24 0.33 6.69 7.89
CA PRO A 24 0.73 7.99 7.36
C PRO A 24 -0.15 8.53 6.23
N PHE A 25 -0.79 7.65 5.45
CA PHE A 25 -1.62 8.03 4.31
C PHE A 25 -3.11 7.76 4.58
N SER A 26 -3.55 8.07 5.80
CA SER A 26 -4.97 7.96 6.17
C SER A 26 -5.80 9.01 5.45
N ALA A 27 -6.96 8.61 4.93
CA ALA A 27 -7.86 9.50 4.19
C ALA A 27 -9.32 9.08 4.35
N LEU A 28 -10.20 10.09 4.35
CA LEU A 28 -11.64 9.92 4.21
C LEU A 28 -12.10 10.66 2.95
N VAL A 29 -12.72 9.95 2.05
CA VAL A 29 -13.35 10.53 0.85
C VAL A 29 -14.81 10.14 0.85
N GLN A 30 -15.67 11.15 0.81
CA GLN A 30 -17.13 10.97 0.85
C GLN A 30 -17.73 11.42 -0.48
N TYR A 31 -18.47 10.51 -1.09
CA TYR A 31 -19.32 10.75 -2.25
C TYR A 31 -20.80 10.61 -1.85
N GLU A 32 -21.68 10.98 -2.75
CA GLU A 32 -23.14 10.91 -2.49
C GLU A 32 -23.59 9.49 -2.10
N ASN A 33 -23.07 8.45 -2.77
CA ASN A 33 -23.56 7.08 -2.64
C ASN A 33 -22.57 6.13 -1.96
N PHE A 34 -21.36 6.58 -1.67
CA PHE A 34 -20.35 5.77 -1.01
C PHE A 34 -19.25 6.62 -0.37
N SER A 35 -18.52 6.02 0.55
CA SER A 35 -17.32 6.63 1.13
C SER A 35 -16.16 5.64 1.10
N ILE A 36 -14.95 6.17 0.97
CA ILE A 36 -13.71 5.41 1.16
C ILE A 36 -13.08 5.86 2.46
N VAL A 37 -12.92 4.93 3.38
CA VAL A 37 -12.31 5.14 4.70
C VAL A 37 -11.01 4.38 4.73
N SER A 38 -9.88 5.10 4.65
CA SER A 38 -8.56 4.51 4.46
C SER A 38 -7.61 4.82 5.61
N SER A 39 -6.82 3.84 6.01
CA SER A 39 -5.66 3.98 6.89
C SER A 39 -4.47 3.26 6.24
N SER A 40 -4.11 3.74 5.05
CA SER A 40 -3.05 3.14 4.25
C SER A 40 -1.66 3.49 4.79
N PRO A 41 -0.76 2.51 4.91
CA PRO A 41 0.63 2.76 5.26
C PRO A 41 1.49 3.11 4.04
N GLU A 42 0.99 2.94 2.81
CA GLU A 42 1.83 2.90 1.62
C GLU A 42 1.52 4.04 0.64
N ARG A 43 2.59 4.68 0.15
CA ARG A 43 2.54 5.69 -0.91
C ARG A 43 2.69 5.03 -2.27
N LEU A 44 1.79 5.35 -3.20
CA LEU A 44 1.96 5.03 -4.61
C LEU A 44 2.99 5.96 -5.25
N LEU A 45 2.77 7.25 -5.14
CA LEU A 45 3.68 8.28 -5.65
C LEU A 45 3.48 9.62 -4.95
N SER A 46 4.52 10.42 -4.91
CA SER A 46 4.41 11.86 -4.67
C SER A 46 5.27 12.63 -5.66
N VAL A 47 4.84 13.85 -5.98
CA VAL A 47 5.64 14.81 -6.74
C VAL A 47 5.74 16.09 -5.94
N GLN A 48 6.95 16.55 -5.74
CA GLN A 48 7.24 17.84 -5.12
C GLN A 48 8.42 18.47 -5.83
N ASP A 49 8.25 19.73 -6.27
CA ASP A 49 9.28 20.51 -6.94
C ASP A 49 9.95 19.77 -8.12
N GLY A 50 9.15 19.07 -8.93
CA GLY A 50 9.61 18.27 -10.07
C GLY A 50 10.28 16.93 -9.73
N VAL A 51 10.37 16.58 -8.44
CA VAL A 51 10.91 15.29 -7.99
C VAL A 51 9.78 14.30 -7.73
N LEU A 52 9.77 13.22 -8.49
CA LEU A 52 8.90 12.06 -8.27
C LEU A 52 9.51 11.13 -7.22
N GLN A 53 8.67 10.63 -6.32
CA GLN A 53 9.06 9.66 -5.31
C GLN A 53 8.03 8.55 -5.20
N THR A 54 8.50 7.32 -4.93
CA THR A 54 7.68 6.19 -4.50
C THR A 54 8.33 5.54 -3.27
N ARG A 55 7.50 4.92 -2.40
CA ARG A 55 7.99 4.37 -1.14
C ARG A 55 7.39 2.98 -0.90
N PRO A 56 7.90 1.95 -1.62
CA PRO A 56 7.42 0.59 -1.48
C PRO A 56 7.73 0.02 -0.09
N ILE A 57 6.76 -0.73 0.41
CA ILE A 57 6.88 -1.54 1.61
C ILE A 57 6.94 -3.01 1.19
N ALA A 58 7.97 -3.73 1.65
CA ALA A 58 8.04 -5.17 1.55
C ALA A 58 8.57 -5.75 2.85
N GLY A 59 8.00 -6.86 3.26
CA GLY A 59 8.27 -7.44 4.56
C GLY A 59 7.50 -6.78 5.70
N THR A 60 6.85 -7.62 6.50
CA THR A 60 6.06 -7.17 7.64
C THR A 60 6.14 -8.20 8.75
N HIS A 61 6.66 -7.78 9.91
CA HIS A 61 6.64 -8.61 11.11
C HIS A 61 5.80 -7.95 12.21
N PRO A 62 5.11 -8.75 13.06
CA PRO A 62 4.37 -8.21 14.17
C PRO A 62 5.30 -7.59 15.21
N ARG A 63 4.77 -6.67 16.01
CA ARG A 63 5.43 -6.19 17.22
C ARG A 63 5.45 -7.31 18.26
N GLY A 64 6.55 -7.39 19.01
CA GLY A 64 6.67 -8.17 20.22
C GLY A 64 6.88 -7.28 21.46
N GLU A 65 7.15 -7.87 22.60
CA GLU A 65 7.51 -7.14 23.82
C GLU A 65 8.98 -7.39 24.19
N GLY A 66 9.68 -6.35 24.60
CA GLY A 66 11.05 -6.45 25.10
C GLY A 66 12.03 -7.11 24.10
N SER A 67 12.61 -8.27 24.48
CA SER A 67 13.56 -9.01 23.66
C SER A 67 12.93 -9.64 22.41
N GLU A 68 11.65 -9.97 22.46
CA GLU A 68 10.91 -10.51 21.30
C GLU A 68 10.77 -9.46 20.20
N ASP A 69 10.47 -8.20 20.52
CA ASP A 69 10.39 -7.11 19.54
C ASP A 69 11.73 -6.92 18.81
N LYS A 70 12.84 -7.06 19.54
CA LYS A 70 14.18 -6.98 18.94
C LYS A 70 14.45 -8.15 18.01
N ALA A 71 14.07 -9.37 18.42
CA ALA A 71 14.21 -10.57 17.59
C ALA A 71 13.38 -10.48 16.31
N GLN A 72 12.14 -9.96 16.37
CA GLN A 72 11.29 -9.73 15.18
C GLN A 72 11.92 -8.75 14.19
N LYS A 73 12.57 -7.68 14.67
CA LYS A 73 13.30 -6.72 13.84
C LYS A 73 14.52 -7.36 13.15
N GLU A 74 15.31 -8.10 13.93
CA GLU A 74 16.51 -8.76 13.42
C GLU A 74 16.16 -9.85 12.38
N ASP A 75 15.11 -10.63 12.63
CA ASP A 75 14.61 -11.62 11.70
C ASP A 75 14.14 -10.97 10.39
N LEU A 76 13.33 -9.93 10.50
CA LEU A 76 12.80 -9.20 9.33
C LEU A 76 13.91 -8.66 8.42
N ILE A 77 14.92 -8.01 8.99
CA ILE A 77 16.03 -7.40 8.21
C ILE A 77 16.92 -8.46 7.55
N ASN A 78 17.08 -9.62 8.18
CA ASN A 78 17.98 -10.66 7.73
C ASN A 78 17.27 -11.79 6.95
N HIS A 79 15.93 -11.72 6.81
CA HIS A 79 15.17 -12.79 6.17
C HIS A 79 15.38 -12.83 4.65
N PRO A 80 16.02 -13.89 4.09
CA PRO A 80 16.41 -13.90 2.69
C PRO A 80 15.27 -13.70 1.69
N LYS A 81 14.08 -14.26 1.98
CA LYS A 81 12.87 -14.10 1.15
C LYS A 81 12.42 -12.66 1.12
N GLU A 82 12.32 -11.99 2.27
CA GLU A 82 11.88 -10.60 2.38
C GLU A 82 12.84 -9.65 1.64
N ILE A 83 14.14 -9.89 1.78
CA ILE A 83 15.17 -9.14 1.06
C ILE A 83 15.04 -9.33 -0.45
N ALA A 84 14.90 -10.57 -0.93
CA ALA A 84 14.78 -10.87 -2.35
C ALA A 84 13.51 -10.26 -2.96
N GLU A 85 12.36 -10.35 -2.27
CA GLU A 85 11.11 -9.72 -2.68
C GLU A 85 11.26 -8.19 -2.74
N HIS A 86 11.89 -7.60 -1.72
CA HIS A 86 12.10 -6.15 -1.67
C HIS A 86 12.98 -5.64 -2.82
N VAL A 87 14.07 -6.34 -3.12
CA VAL A 87 14.95 -6.01 -4.27
C VAL A 87 14.17 -6.09 -5.59
N MET A 88 13.37 -7.12 -5.78
CA MET A 88 12.52 -7.27 -6.96
C MET A 88 11.54 -6.09 -7.11
N LEU A 89 10.91 -5.68 -6.02
CA LEU A 89 9.98 -4.55 -6.01
C LEU A 89 10.70 -3.22 -6.28
N LEU A 90 11.90 -3.03 -5.73
CA LEU A 90 12.72 -1.85 -6.02
C LEU A 90 13.05 -1.74 -7.52
N ASP A 91 13.43 -2.83 -8.16
CA ASP A 91 13.73 -2.83 -9.60
C ASP A 91 12.48 -2.55 -10.44
N LEU A 92 11.35 -3.09 -10.05
CA LEU A 92 10.06 -2.81 -10.71
C LEU A 92 9.69 -1.33 -10.61
N GLU A 93 9.75 -0.74 -9.42
CA GLU A 93 9.43 0.67 -9.18
C GLU A 93 10.42 1.60 -9.90
N ARG A 94 11.72 1.27 -9.90
CA ARG A 94 12.74 2.01 -10.67
C ARG A 94 12.47 1.97 -12.16
N ASN A 95 12.05 0.84 -12.70
CA ASN A 95 11.67 0.69 -14.12
C ASN A 95 10.44 1.54 -14.45
N ASP A 96 9.43 1.54 -13.60
CA ASP A 96 8.23 2.35 -13.80
C ASP A 96 8.53 3.85 -13.76
N MET A 97 9.33 4.30 -12.80
CA MET A 97 9.81 5.69 -12.71
C MET A 97 10.67 6.09 -13.92
N GLY A 98 11.49 5.17 -14.44
CA GLY A 98 12.34 5.43 -15.62
C GLY A 98 11.59 5.83 -16.89
N ARG A 99 10.29 5.52 -16.98
CA ARG A 99 9.44 5.93 -18.09
C ARG A 99 9.19 7.44 -18.11
N VAL A 100 9.08 8.05 -16.93
CA VAL A 100 8.66 9.45 -16.74
C VAL A 100 9.74 10.34 -16.11
N CYS A 101 10.83 9.78 -15.65
CA CYS A 101 11.96 10.53 -15.09
C CYS A 101 13.06 10.75 -16.13
N GLU A 102 13.85 11.81 -15.95
CA GLU A 102 15.03 12.07 -16.74
C GLU A 102 16.00 10.90 -16.70
N TYR A 103 16.71 10.64 -17.79
CA TYR A 103 17.67 9.55 -17.87
C TYR A 103 18.79 9.72 -16.83
N GLY A 104 19.06 8.65 -16.09
CA GLY A 104 20.09 8.65 -15.02
C GLY A 104 19.69 9.35 -13.73
N SER A 105 18.47 9.92 -13.63
CA SER A 105 18.00 10.62 -12.42
C SER A 105 17.33 9.72 -11.38
N VAL A 106 16.97 8.48 -11.75
CA VAL A 106 16.29 7.55 -10.83
C VAL A 106 17.30 6.85 -9.93
N PHE A 107 17.16 7.03 -8.63
CA PHE A 107 18.04 6.41 -7.64
C PHE A 107 17.28 6.06 -6.35
N VAL A 108 17.79 5.09 -5.62
CA VAL A 108 17.28 4.71 -4.30
C VAL A 108 18.06 5.49 -3.25
N ASN A 109 17.40 6.39 -2.53
CA ASN A 109 18.04 7.22 -1.50
C ASN A 109 17.91 6.64 -0.08
N GLU A 110 16.96 5.75 0.13
CA GLU A 110 16.80 4.97 1.36
C GLU A 110 16.61 3.50 0.97
N VAL A 111 17.48 2.62 1.46
CA VAL A 111 17.46 1.19 1.14
C VAL A 111 17.13 0.39 2.39
N MET A 112 16.06 -0.40 2.34
CA MET A 112 15.68 -1.38 3.37
C MET A 112 15.71 -0.80 4.80
N THR A 113 15.18 0.41 4.97
CA THR A 113 15.07 1.05 6.27
C THR A 113 13.95 0.38 7.07
N LEU A 114 14.22 0.06 8.34
CA LEU A 114 13.21 -0.48 9.23
C LEU A 114 12.33 0.63 9.78
N GLU A 115 11.04 0.59 9.49
CA GLU A 115 10.03 1.43 10.10
C GLU A 115 9.21 0.66 11.12
N THR A 116 9.03 1.24 12.30
CA THR A 116 8.28 0.64 13.42
C THR A 116 6.97 1.40 13.61
N TYR A 117 5.87 0.70 13.45
CA TYR A 117 4.51 1.18 13.70
C TYR A 117 3.94 0.54 14.99
N PRO A 118 2.78 0.99 15.49
CA PRO A 118 2.25 0.47 16.74
C PRO A 118 2.08 -1.05 16.81
N TYR A 119 1.81 -1.71 15.69
CA TYR A 119 1.51 -3.15 15.64
C TYR A 119 2.46 -3.97 14.79
N VAL A 120 3.29 -3.32 13.97
CA VAL A 120 4.13 -4.00 12.99
C VAL A 120 5.45 -3.29 12.77
N HIS A 121 6.43 -4.04 12.27
CA HIS A 121 7.65 -3.54 11.65
C HIS A 121 7.57 -3.76 10.15
N HIS A 122 8.04 -2.79 9.37
CA HIS A 122 8.13 -2.86 7.91
C HIS A 122 9.56 -2.59 7.44
N ILE A 123 9.96 -3.27 6.36
CA ILE A 123 11.11 -2.83 5.56
C ILE A 123 10.58 -1.89 4.48
N VAL A 124 11.17 -0.70 4.40
CA VAL A 124 10.77 0.35 3.49
C VAL A 124 11.98 0.86 2.73
N SER A 125 11.82 1.13 1.45
CA SER A 125 12.82 1.87 0.66
C SER A 125 12.18 3.11 0.04
N ASN A 126 12.99 4.08 -0.32
CA ASN A 126 12.52 5.27 -1.03
C ASN A 126 13.29 5.45 -2.33
N ILE A 127 12.56 5.65 -3.41
CA ILE A 127 13.10 5.88 -4.75
C ILE A 127 12.74 7.30 -5.18
N LYS A 128 13.70 8.01 -5.73
CA LYS A 128 13.53 9.37 -6.26
C LYS A 128 13.96 9.44 -7.70
N GLY A 129 13.33 10.36 -8.45
CA GLY A 129 13.73 10.68 -9.81
C GLY A 129 13.22 12.06 -10.21
N LYS A 130 13.96 12.76 -11.07
CA LYS A 130 13.55 14.05 -11.61
C LYS A 130 12.61 13.79 -12.79
N LEU A 131 11.41 14.38 -12.75
CA LEU A 131 10.43 14.25 -13.84
C LEU A 131 10.95 14.92 -15.11
N LYS A 132 10.66 14.30 -16.25
CA LYS A 132 10.83 14.92 -17.57
C LYS A 132 9.88 16.11 -17.70
N GLU A 133 10.30 17.11 -18.45
CA GLU A 133 9.45 18.25 -18.78
C GLU A 133 8.28 17.86 -19.68
N GLY A 134 7.19 18.60 -19.60
CA GLY A 134 6.02 18.44 -20.48
C GLY A 134 5.13 17.24 -20.23
N LEU A 135 5.35 16.48 -19.16
CA LEU A 135 4.49 15.36 -18.79
C LEU A 135 3.15 15.84 -18.21
N SER A 136 2.08 15.19 -18.62
CA SER A 136 0.78 15.33 -17.96
C SER A 136 0.70 14.45 -16.72
N ILE A 137 -0.21 14.78 -15.80
CA ILE A 137 -0.54 13.93 -14.64
C ILE A 137 -0.92 12.52 -15.10
N LYS A 138 -1.64 12.41 -16.21
CA LYS A 138 -2.04 11.13 -16.79
C LYS A 138 -0.84 10.26 -17.16
N ASP A 139 0.23 10.86 -17.66
CA ASP A 139 1.44 10.13 -18.03
C ASP A 139 2.16 9.61 -16.79
N ILE A 140 2.26 10.42 -15.75
CA ILE A 140 2.87 10.06 -14.46
C ILE A 140 2.08 8.91 -13.81
N VAL A 141 0.76 9.06 -13.69
CA VAL A 141 -0.09 8.02 -13.09
C VAL A 141 -0.04 6.74 -13.91
N LYS A 142 -0.12 6.80 -15.25
CA LYS A 142 -0.03 5.61 -16.11
C LYS A 142 1.30 4.85 -15.98
N ALA A 143 2.38 5.55 -15.68
CA ALA A 143 3.69 4.91 -15.52
C ALA A 143 3.77 4.07 -14.24
N LEU A 144 3.19 4.55 -13.12
CA LEU A 144 3.33 3.93 -11.82
C LEU A 144 2.11 3.09 -11.42
N PHE A 145 0.90 3.43 -11.89
CA PHE A 145 -0.33 2.73 -11.53
C PHE A 145 -0.62 1.54 -12.49
N PRO A 146 -1.07 0.40 -11.97
CA PRO A 146 -1.14 0.05 -10.54
C PRO A 146 0.24 -0.14 -9.93
N GLY A 147 0.35 0.05 -8.60
CA GLY A 147 1.61 -0.09 -7.86
C GLY A 147 2.25 -1.48 -8.02
N GLY A 148 3.56 -1.54 -7.96
CA GLY A 148 4.32 -2.79 -8.09
C GLY A 148 4.05 -3.77 -6.95
N THR A 149 3.98 -3.25 -5.72
CA THR A 149 3.76 -4.01 -4.49
C THR A 149 2.42 -4.75 -4.43
N ILE A 150 1.44 -4.30 -5.22
CA ILE A 150 0.08 -4.87 -5.24
C ILE A 150 -0.22 -5.65 -6.53
N THR A 151 0.75 -5.75 -7.43
CA THR A 151 0.67 -6.49 -8.69
C THR A 151 1.75 -7.57 -8.78
N GLY A 152 2.99 -7.19 -8.99
CA GLY A 152 4.14 -8.08 -9.13
C GLY A 152 4.94 -7.85 -10.41
N CYS A 153 5.99 -8.66 -10.61
CA CYS A 153 6.91 -8.55 -11.73
C CYS A 153 6.93 -9.85 -12.56
N PRO A 154 6.77 -9.81 -13.90
CA PRO A 154 6.45 -8.65 -14.75
C PRO A 154 5.01 -8.14 -14.58
N LYS A 155 4.81 -6.85 -14.42
CA LYS A 155 3.54 -6.21 -14.02
C LYS A 155 2.35 -6.67 -14.87
N VAL A 156 2.45 -6.58 -16.20
CA VAL A 156 1.34 -6.94 -17.10
C VAL A 156 0.95 -8.41 -16.95
N ARG A 157 1.93 -9.31 -16.87
CA ARG A 157 1.64 -10.74 -16.70
C ARG A 157 1.01 -11.04 -15.33
N CYS A 158 1.49 -10.42 -14.26
CA CYS A 158 0.89 -10.55 -12.94
C CYS A 158 -0.55 -10.04 -12.92
N MET A 159 -0.84 -8.91 -13.56
CA MET A 159 -2.23 -8.40 -13.69
C MET A 159 -3.15 -9.39 -14.42
N GLN A 160 -2.68 -10.05 -15.48
CA GLN A 160 -3.44 -11.10 -16.17
C GLN A 160 -3.74 -12.27 -15.24
N ILE A 161 -2.73 -12.80 -14.54
CA ILE A 161 -2.87 -13.90 -13.58
C ILE A 161 -3.86 -13.53 -12.45
N ILE A 162 -3.73 -12.32 -11.90
CA ILE A 162 -4.66 -11.82 -10.89
C ILE A 162 -6.09 -11.79 -11.41
N SER A 163 -6.31 -11.32 -12.64
CA SER A 163 -7.63 -11.30 -13.27
C SER A 163 -8.20 -12.69 -13.50
N GLU A 164 -7.35 -13.67 -13.86
CA GLU A 164 -7.74 -15.06 -14.07
C GLU A 164 -8.15 -15.76 -12.75
N LEU A 165 -7.41 -15.48 -11.67
CA LEU A 165 -7.55 -16.20 -10.40
C LEU A 165 -8.59 -15.57 -9.44
N GLU A 166 -8.66 -14.24 -9.35
CA GLU A 166 -9.54 -13.59 -8.38
C GLU A 166 -11.03 -13.64 -8.75
N GLN A 167 -11.38 -13.80 -10.01
CA GLN A 167 -12.75 -13.93 -10.55
C GLN A 167 -13.73 -12.83 -10.12
N MET A 168 -13.27 -11.84 -9.37
CA MET A 168 -14.06 -10.72 -8.87
C MET A 168 -13.24 -9.42 -8.97
N PRO A 169 -13.85 -8.31 -9.42
CA PRO A 169 -13.16 -7.03 -9.48
C PRO A 169 -12.72 -6.58 -8.08
N ARG A 170 -11.52 -6.02 -8.01
CA ARG A 170 -10.96 -5.50 -6.74
C ARG A 170 -11.69 -4.26 -6.23
N GLY A 171 -12.37 -3.51 -7.11
CA GLY A 171 -13.00 -2.26 -6.77
C GLY A 171 -11.98 -1.21 -6.33
N ALA A 172 -12.22 -0.54 -5.20
CA ALA A 172 -11.29 0.42 -4.66
C ALA A 172 -10.01 -0.22 -4.05
N TYR A 173 -10.06 -1.50 -3.68
CA TYR A 173 -8.91 -2.21 -3.13
C TYR A 173 -7.76 -2.24 -4.13
N THR A 174 -6.56 -1.87 -3.70
CA THR A 174 -5.36 -1.68 -4.54
C THR A 174 -5.45 -0.54 -5.57
N GLY A 175 -6.50 0.27 -5.48
CA GLY A 175 -6.60 1.55 -6.16
C GLY A 175 -5.74 2.62 -5.48
N SER A 176 -6.07 3.87 -5.74
CA SER A 176 -5.35 5.01 -5.16
C SER A 176 -6.29 6.17 -4.90
N ILE A 177 -6.06 6.89 -3.83
CA ILE A 177 -6.57 8.24 -3.59
C ILE A 177 -5.43 9.17 -3.21
N GLY A 178 -5.59 10.44 -3.54
CA GLY A 178 -4.61 11.45 -3.24
C GLY A 178 -5.11 12.83 -3.60
N TYR A 179 -4.21 13.77 -3.66
CA TYR A 179 -4.49 15.13 -4.07
C TYR A 179 -3.50 15.61 -5.12
N LEU A 180 -3.95 16.59 -5.86
CA LEU A 180 -3.18 17.40 -6.78
C LEU A 180 -3.42 18.85 -6.43
N SER A 181 -2.38 19.60 -6.16
CA SER A 181 -2.43 21.03 -5.91
C SER A 181 -2.17 21.85 -7.17
N GLN A 182 -2.54 23.11 -7.14
CA GLN A 182 -2.40 24.02 -8.29
C GLN A 182 -0.93 24.27 -8.68
N ASP A 183 0.00 24.15 -7.73
CA ASP A 183 1.45 24.26 -7.96
C ASP A 183 2.09 22.96 -8.50
N GLY A 184 1.26 21.97 -8.86
CA GLY A 184 1.72 20.70 -9.44
C GLY A 184 2.20 19.65 -8.42
N LYS A 185 2.16 19.96 -7.13
CA LYS A 185 2.45 18.96 -6.10
C LYS A 185 1.33 17.93 -6.04
N MET A 186 1.69 16.69 -5.84
CA MET A 186 0.73 15.59 -5.69
C MET A 186 1.24 14.55 -4.71
N ASP A 187 0.31 13.87 -4.04
CA ASP A 187 0.60 12.72 -3.19
C ASP A 187 -0.57 11.75 -3.26
N PHE A 188 -0.27 10.50 -3.62
CA PHE A 188 -1.23 9.44 -3.83
C PHE A 188 -0.83 8.21 -3.02
N ASN A 189 -1.77 7.63 -2.29
CA ASN A 189 -1.57 6.38 -1.56
C ASN A 189 -1.93 5.15 -2.42
N ILE A 190 -1.67 3.96 -1.87
CA ILE A 190 -2.26 2.70 -2.33
C ILE A 190 -3.41 2.36 -1.40
N LEU A 191 -4.61 2.09 -1.95
CA LEU A 191 -5.80 1.76 -1.16
C LEU A 191 -5.74 0.32 -0.63
N ILE A 192 -4.98 0.14 0.43
CA ILE A 192 -4.96 -1.02 1.31
C ILE A 192 -5.35 -0.59 2.73
N ARG A 193 -5.70 -1.52 3.59
CA ARG A 193 -6.20 -1.21 4.95
C ARG A 193 -7.36 -0.20 4.92
N SER A 194 -8.28 -0.39 3.97
CA SER A 194 -9.34 0.55 3.65
C SER A 194 -10.69 -0.12 3.61
N PHE A 195 -11.72 0.63 4.00
CA PHE A 195 -13.11 0.25 3.83
C PHE A 195 -13.74 1.01 2.66
N VAL A 196 -14.65 0.33 1.97
CA VAL A 196 -15.68 0.96 1.15
C VAL A 196 -17.00 0.88 1.92
N HIS A 197 -17.57 2.03 2.22
CA HIS A 197 -18.84 2.17 2.94
C HIS A 197 -19.92 2.60 1.96
N THR A 198 -20.97 1.81 1.83
CA THR A 198 -22.14 2.09 0.99
C THR A 198 -23.39 1.75 1.80
N ASP A 199 -24.32 2.68 1.95
CA ASP A 199 -25.53 2.51 2.75
C ASP A 199 -25.21 1.86 4.12
N LYS A 200 -25.68 0.62 4.31
CA LYS A 200 -25.48 -0.20 5.51
C LYS A 200 -24.44 -1.31 5.32
N LYS A 201 -23.55 -1.17 4.32
CA LYS A 201 -22.52 -2.16 4.04
C LYS A 201 -21.15 -1.56 4.20
N LEU A 202 -20.29 -2.29 4.89
CA LEU A 202 -18.88 -1.99 5.01
C LEU A 202 -18.08 -3.16 4.45
N THR A 203 -17.31 -2.90 3.41
CA THR A 203 -16.51 -3.91 2.73
C THR A 203 -15.05 -3.55 2.80
N PHE A 204 -14.20 -4.55 2.95
CA PHE A 204 -12.76 -4.43 2.80
C PHE A 204 -12.16 -5.67 2.17
N ARG A 205 -10.94 -5.57 1.71
CA ARG A 205 -10.13 -6.67 1.21
C ARG A 205 -8.74 -6.62 1.82
N ALA A 206 -8.12 -7.79 1.92
CA ALA A 206 -6.72 -7.97 2.29
C ALA A 206 -6.13 -9.09 1.45
N GLY A 207 -4.83 -9.07 1.25
CA GLY A 207 -4.10 -10.07 0.48
C GLY A 207 -2.63 -10.11 0.88
N ALA A 208 -1.93 -11.12 0.40
CA ALA A 208 -0.50 -11.31 0.56
C ALA A 208 0.20 -11.36 -0.81
N GLY A 209 1.49 -11.09 -0.84
CA GLY A 209 2.34 -11.32 -2.01
C GLY A 209 2.61 -12.81 -2.18
N ILE A 210 2.39 -13.33 -3.39
CA ILE A 210 2.63 -14.74 -3.70
C ILE A 210 3.85 -14.86 -4.59
N VAL A 211 4.86 -15.55 -4.11
CA VAL A 211 6.11 -15.86 -4.82
C VAL A 211 6.34 -17.37 -4.86
N TYR A 212 7.35 -17.82 -5.59
CA TYR A 212 7.64 -19.24 -5.78
C TYR A 212 7.80 -20.02 -4.45
N ASP A 213 8.44 -19.40 -3.45
CA ASP A 213 8.68 -20.00 -2.14
C ASP A 213 7.55 -19.76 -1.12
N SER A 214 6.41 -19.23 -1.55
CA SER A 214 5.26 -19.00 -0.68
C SER A 214 4.64 -20.29 -0.20
N ILE A 215 4.35 -20.36 1.10
CA ILE A 215 3.64 -21.48 1.73
C ILE A 215 2.20 -21.04 1.95
N PRO A 216 1.19 -21.70 1.34
CA PRO A 216 -0.21 -21.24 1.33
C PRO A 216 -0.78 -20.93 2.71
N GLU A 217 -0.47 -21.72 3.73
CA GLU A 217 -0.95 -21.54 5.10
C GLU A 217 -0.37 -20.28 5.74
N ARG A 218 0.89 -19.94 5.44
CA ARG A 218 1.55 -18.73 5.92
C ARG A 218 0.97 -17.49 5.26
N GLU A 219 0.77 -17.52 3.93
CA GLU A 219 0.19 -16.41 3.18
C GLU A 219 -1.27 -16.13 3.61
N LEU A 220 -2.03 -17.20 3.89
CA LEU A 220 -3.37 -17.04 4.47
C LEU A 220 -3.33 -16.43 5.88
N ALA A 221 -2.38 -16.84 6.71
CA ALA A 221 -2.19 -16.25 8.05
C ALA A 221 -1.81 -14.77 7.95
N GLU A 222 -0.90 -14.40 7.05
CA GLU A 222 -0.52 -13.01 6.78
C GLU A 222 -1.72 -12.17 6.33
N THR A 223 -2.54 -12.68 5.41
CA THR A 223 -3.77 -12.03 4.96
C THR A 223 -4.73 -11.76 6.15
N LYS A 224 -4.87 -12.71 7.07
CA LYS A 224 -5.67 -12.55 8.30
C LYS A 224 -5.07 -11.49 9.24
N HIS A 225 -3.76 -11.47 9.41
CA HIS A 225 -3.07 -10.45 10.21
C HIS A 225 -3.25 -9.06 9.63
N LYS A 226 -3.12 -8.91 8.30
CA LYS A 226 -3.39 -7.64 7.60
C LYS A 226 -4.83 -7.16 7.76
N ALA A 227 -5.80 -8.08 7.88
CA ALA A 227 -7.20 -7.77 8.14
C ALA A 227 -7.51 -7.43 9.62
N ALA A 228 -6.69 -7.87 10.55
CA ALA A 228 -6.97 -7.78 11.99
C ALA A 228 -7.17 -6.33 12.47
N GLY A 229 -6.36 -5.38 11.98
CA GLY A 229 -6.50 -3.96 12.31
C GLY A 229 -7.84 -3.36 11.85
N LEU A 230 -8.35 -3.82 10.69
CA LEU A 230 -9.67 -3.42 10.21
C LEU A 230 -10.80 -4.02 11.04
N ILE A 231 -10.64 -5.29 11.46
CA ILE A 231 -11.67 -5.99 12.25
C ILE A 231 -11.79 -5.41 13.66
N LYS A 232 -10.71 -4.86 14.23
CA LYS A 232 -10.74 -4.22 15.56
C LYS A 232 -11.74 -3.07 15.64
N VAL A 233 -11.97 -2.33 14.54
CA VAL A 233 -12.96 -1.24 14.48
C VAL A 233 -14.37 -1.67 14.90
N PHE A 234 -14.69 -2.97 14.83
CA PHE A 234 -16.02 -3.51 15.20
C PHE A 234 -16.09 -4.06 16.61
N LYS A 235 -15.00 -4.06 17.36
CA LYS A 235 -14.94 -4.67 18.71
C LYS A 235 -14.99 -3.64 19.84
N GLU A 236 -14.92 -2.37 19.48
CA GLU A 236 -15.12 -1.21 20.36
C GLU A 236 -16.50 -0.57 20.12
#